data_edecc80af4d8ac3e9e22765b0b50540d
#
_entry.id   edecc80af4d8ac3e9e22765b0b50540d
#
_cell.length_a   1.000
_cell.length_b   1.000
_cell.length_c   1.000
_cell.angle_alpha   90.00
_cell.angle_beta   90.00
_cell.angle_gamma   90.00
#
_symmetry.space_group_name_H-M   'P 1'
#
loop_
_entity.id
_entity.type
_entity.pdbx_description
1 polymer ?
#
loop_
_entity_poly.entity_id
_entity_poly.type
_entity_poly.pdbx_seq_one_letter_code
_entity_poly.pdbx_strand_id
1 'polypeptide(L)'
;MLYNTLYTQSGGSWLVYQSTEVASKYNSKGWVSLSTNNGNASFKPGDVVSMNGHVWISLGECSDGSVLLVHSSPKGVQISGTSGRAASLATHYMKKYFPEWPYAARTVSSSYLSYAGKARWKVSGAGHILDDPDGLQKMSADQIMKFLLGD
;
A
#
# COMPACT_ATOMS: atom_id res chain seq x y z
N MET A 1 -0.84 -5.51 16.15
CA MET A 1 0.39 -4.87 16.65
C MET A 1 0.56 -3.43 16.13
N LEU A 2 0.56 -3.20 14.83
CA LEU A 2 0.66 -1.84 14.24
C LEU A 2 -0.39 -0.85 14.78
N TYR A 3 -1.62 -1.29 14.91
CA TYR A 3 -2.72 -0.48 15.43
C TYR A 3 -2.44 0.08 16.83
N ASN A 4 -1.99 -0.76 17.75
CA ASN A 4 -1.67 -0.31 19.11
C ASN A 4 -0.49 0.66 19.14
N THR A 5 0.50 0.44 18.31
CA THR A 5 1.65 1.34 18.16
C THR A 5 1.22 2.71 17.66
N LEU A 6 0.41 2.77 16.61
CA LEU A 6 -0.10 4.02 16.07
C LEU A 6 -1.01 4.75 17.06
N TYR A 7 -1.86 4.03 17.78
CA TYR A 7 -2.71 4.59 18.80
C TYR A 7 -1.88 5.19 19.95
N THR A 8 -0.89 4.47 20.44
CA THR A 8 0.03 4.96 21.48
C THR A 8 0.84 6.16 21.02
N GLN A 9 1.38 6.14 19.82
CA GLN A 9 2.15 7.24 19.22
C GLN A 9 1.29 8.49 18.99
N SER A 10 -0.01 8.32 18.81
CA SER A 10 -0.96 9.44 18.67
C SER A 10 -1.37 10.07 20.01
N GLY A 11 -0.81 9.61 21.15
CA GLY A 11 -1.22 10.05 22.47
C GLY A 11 -2.60 9.54 22.89
N GLY A 12 -3.03 8.39 22.37
CA GLY A 12 -4.33 7.79 22.66
C GLY A 12 -5.48 8.32 21.82
N SER A 13 -5.21 9.16 20.83
CA SER A 13 -6.22 9.65 19.89
C SER A 13 -6.36 8.75 18.68
N TRP A 14 -7.59 8.59 18.16
CA TRP A 14 -7.83 7.83 16.94
C TRP A 14 -7.26 8.55 15.71
N LEU A 15 -6.63 7.80 14.83
CA LEU A 15 -6.10 8.30 13.57
C LEU A 15 -7.18 8.24 12.48
N VAL A 16 -8.12 9.18 12.53
CA VAL A 16 -9.19 9.30 11.53
C VAL A 16 -8.91 10.53 10.68
N TYR A 17 -8.61 10.30 9.41
CA TYR A 17 -8.27 11.35 8.45
C TYR A 17 -9.07 11.17 7.15
N GLN A 18 -9.28 12.27 6.43
CA GLN A 18 -9.80 12.19 5.07
C GLN A 18 -8.80 11.49 4.15
N SER A 19 -9.31 10.81 3.12
CA SER A 19 -8.49 10.01 2.21
C SER A 19 -7.35 10.79 1.54
N THR A 20 -7.57 12.07 1.25
CA THR A 20 -6.55 12.98 0.68
C THR A 20 -5.47 13.39 1.67
N GLU A 21 -5.73 13.26 2.98
CA GLU A 21 -4.85 13.78 4.03
C GLU A 21 -3.97 12.72 4.69
N VAL A 22 -4.29 11.43 4.56
CA VAL A 22 -3.62 10.35 5.30
C VAL A 22 -2.09 10.44 5.18
N ALA A 23 -1.56 10.54 3.96
CA ALA A 23 -0.12 10.60 3.73
C ALA A 23 0.52 11.85 4.34
N SER A 24 -0.11 13.03 4.22
CA SER A 24 0.40 14.29 4.78
C SER A 24 0.34 14.31 6.30
N LYS A 25 -0.70 13.73 6.88
CA LYS A 25 -0.84 13.62 8.36
C LYS A 25 0.21 12.67 8.95
N TYR A 26 0.49 11.54 8.30
CA TYR A 26 1.57 10.66 8.73
C TYR A 26 2.94 11.33 8.62
N ASN A 27 3.15 12.13 7.57
CA ASN A 27 4.37 12.90 7.41
C ASN A 27 4.53 13.98 8.49
N SER A 28 3.46 14.67 8.87
CA SER A 28 3.51 15.69 9.94
C SER A 28 3.85 15.10 11.32
N LYS A 29 3.62 13.79 11.50
CA LYS A 29 4.05 13.05 12.70
C LYS A 29 5.49 12.55 12.61
N GLY A 30 6.16 12.75 11.47
CA GLY A 30 7.54 12.31 11.26
C GLY A 30 7.71 10.81 10.94
N TRP A 31 6.62 10.04 10.82
CA TRP A 31 6.65 8.58 10.65
C TRP A 31 7.02 8.12 9.26
N VAL A 32 6.77 8.96 8.26
CA VAL A 32 6.94 8.63 6.84
C VAL A 32 7.73 9.70 6.10
N SER A 33 8.21 9.35 4.92
CA SER A 33 8.62 10.30 3.90
C SER A 33 7.47 10.49 2.92
N LEU A 34 7.09 11.75 2.68
CA LEU A 34 6.01 12.12 1.78
C LEU A 34 6.55 12.39 0.37
N SER A 35 5.90 11.86 -0.64
CA SER A 35 6.04 12.31 -2.01
C SER A 35 4.67 12.69 -2.59
N THR A 36 4.64 13.75 -3.38
CA THR A 36 3.49 14.16 -4.17
C THR A 36 3.63 13.63 -5.60
N ASN A 37 2.53 13.56 -6.33
CA ASN A 37 2.53 12.99 -7.68
C ASN A 37 3.33 13.86 -8.66
N ASN A 38 4.53 13.42 -9.01
CA ASN A 38 5.40 14.05 -10.00
C ASN A 38 5.82 13.09 -11.14
N GLY A 39 5.03 12.05 -11.37
CA GLY A 39 5.11 11.20 -12.56
C GLY A 39 6.12 10.05 -12.53
N ASN A 40 7.11 10.05 -11.64
CA ASN A 40 8.21 9.05 -11.64
C ASN A 40 8.46 8.38 -10.29
N ALA A 41 7.49 8.39 -9.41
CA ALA A 41 7.68 7.85 -8.07
C ALA A 41 7.55 6.32 -8.07
N SER A 42 8.61 5.63 -7.67
CA SER A 42 8.55 4.18 -7.40
C SER A 42 7.59 3.87 -6.26
N PHE A 43 6.92 2.73 -6.35
CA PHE A 43 6.05 2.20 -5.29
C PHE A 43 6.75 1.04 -4.60
N LYS A 44 6.90 1.14 -3.29
CA LYS A 44 7.48 0.07 -2.46
C LYS A 44 6.40 -0.62 -1.65
N PRO A 45 6.60 -1.87 -1.26
CA PRO A 45 5.69 -2.54 -0.34
C PRO A 45 5.48 -1.72 0.93
N GLY A 46 4.22 -1.58 1.34
CA GLY A 46 3.81 -0.79 2.51
C GLY A 46 3.61 0.70 2.26
N ASP A 47 3.94 1.26 1.09
CA ASP A 47 3.61 2.66 0.80
C ASP A 47 2.09 2.86 0.91
N VAL A 48 1.67 3.88 1.69
CA VAL A 48 0.27 4.27 1.81
C VAL A 48 -0.01 5.42 0.87
N VAL A 49 -0.97 5.23 -0.01
CA VAL A 49 -1.28 6.18 -1.08
C VAL A 49 -2.64 6.82 -0.86
N SER A 50 -2.62 8.13 -0.73
CA SER A 50 -3.79 8.99 -0.52
C SER A 50 -4.26 9.57 -1.85
N MET A 51 -5.52 9.42 -2.16
CA MET A 51 -6.15 10.02 -3.34
C MET A 51 -7.56 10.51 -3.00
N ASN A 52 -8.17 11.25 -3.90
CA ASN A 52 -9.52 11.73 -3.68
C ASN A 52 -10.51 10.57 -3.57
N GLY A 53 -11.19 10.51 -2.43
CA GLY A 53 -12.21 9.48 -2.14
C GLY A 53 -11.65 8.08 -1.86
N HIS A 54 -10.32 7.88 -1.84
CA HIS A 54 -9.75 6.55 -1.66
C HIS A 54 -8.35 6.54 -1.05
N VAL A 55 -8.02 5.43 -0.38
CA VAL A 55 -6.67 5.13 0.11
C VAL A 55 -6.35 3.68 -0.25
N TRP A 56 -5.11 3.42 -0.65
CA TRP A 56 -4.63 2.08 -0.92
C TRP A 56 -3.20 1.87 -0.42
N ILE A 57 -2.80 0.62 -0.27
CA ILE A 57 -1.47 0.23 0.18
C ILE A 57 -0.77 -0.51 -0.95
N SER A 58 0.44 -0.09 -1.28
CA SER A 58 1.27 -0.76 -2.28
C SER A 58 1.79 -2.11 -1.75
N LEU A 59 1.73 -3.12 -2.59
CA LEU A 59 2.43 -4.39 -2.43
C LEU A 59 3.72 -4.44 -3.29
N GLY A 60 4.07 -3.31 -3.92
CA GLY A 60 5.29 -3.15 -4.71
C GLY A 60 5.06 -3.12 -6.21
N GLU A 61 6.16 -2.89 -6.92
CA GLU A 61 6.21 -2.90 -8.38
C GLU A 61 6.60 -4.27 -8.92
N CYS A 62 6.04 -4.60 -10.06
CA CYS A 62 6.44 -5.73 -10.88
C CYS A 62 7.57 -5.33 -11.85
N SER A 63 8.19 -6.31 -12.50
CA SER A 63 9.28 -6.09 -13.46
C SER A 63 8.89 -5.29 -14.70
N ASP A 64 7.61 -5.22 -15.03
CA ASP A 64 7.07 -4.42 -16.13
C ASP A 64 6.64 -3.00 -15.70
N GLY A 65 6.94 -2.61 -14.46
CA GLY A 65 6.57 -1.31 -13.88
C GLY A 65 5.12 -1.21 -13.42
N SER A 66 4.31 -2.27 -13.61
CA SER A 66 2.97 -2.29 -13.03
C SER A 66 3.00 -2.43 -11.52
N VAL A 67 1.98 -1.90 -10.83
CA VAL A 67 1.93 -1.84 -9.37
C VAL A 67 0.85 -2.76 -8.84
N LEU A 68 1.24 -3.64 -7.92
CA LEU A 68 0.32 -4.46 -7.14
C LEU A 68 -0.07 -3.70 -5.88
N LEU A 69 -1.34 -3.75 -5.52
CA LEU A 69 -1.88 -3.01 -4.39
C LEU A 69 -3.01 -3.76 -3.69
N VAL A 70 -3.23 -3.40 -2.44
CA VAL A 70 -4.39 -3.81 -1.66
C VAL A 70 -5.21 -2.58 -1.30
N HIS A 71 -6.52 -2.70 -1.44
CA HIS A 71 -7.46 -1.65 -1.10
C HIS A 71 -8.82 -2.21 -0.65
N SER A 72 -9.61 -1.39 0.01
CA SER A 72 -11.01 -1.69 0.29
C SER A 72 -11.89 -0.97 -0.71
N SER A 73 -12.85 -1.67 -1.28
CA SER A 73 -13.92 -1.12 -2.10
C SER A 73 -15.27 -1.34 -1.39
N PRO A 74 -16.40 -0.77 -1.86
CA PRO A 74 -17.70 -1.05 -1.26
C PRO A 74 -18.06 -2.54 -1.16
N LYS A 75 -17.29 -3.39 -1.82
CA LYS A 75 -17.49 -4.84 -1.91
C LYS A 75 -16.48 -5.65 -1.12
N GLY A 76 -15.55 -5.01 -0.41
CA GLY A 76 -14.57 -5.66 0.47
C GLY A 76 -13.12 -5.31 0.16
N VAL A 77 -12.21 -5.89 0.94
CA VAL A 77 -10.77 -5.76 0.73
C VAL A 77 -10.35 -6.67 -0.42
N GLN A 78 -9.51 -6.18 -1.31
CA GLN A 78 -9.04 -6.94 -2.46
C GLN A 78 -7.61 -6.57 -2.87
N ILE A 79 -6.93 -7.51 -3.48
CA ILE A 79 -5.68 -7.27 -4.20
C ILE A 79 -6.03 -6.89 -5.63
N SER A 80 -5.39 -5.87 -6.15
CA SER A 80 -5.59 -5.39 -7.53
C SER A 80 -4.26 -5.01 -8.15
N GLY A 81 -4.21 -4.94 -9.47
CA GLY A 81 -3.05 -4.47 -10.22
C GLY A 81 -3.39 -3.29 -11.11
N THR A 82 -2.42 -2.44 -11.40
CA THR A 82 -2.64 -1.29 -12.31
C THR A 82 -2.67 -1.72 -13.78
N SER A 83 -1.92 -2.75 -14.15
CA SER A 83 -1.90 -3.31 -15.52
C SER A 83 -1.06 -4.61 -15.53
N GLY A 84 -0.89 -5.21 -16.69
CA GLY A 84 0.11 -6.22 -17.02
C GLY A 84 0.31 -7.31 -15.97
N ARG A 85 1.56 -7.46 -15.51
CA ARG A 85 1.94 -8.47 -14.54
C ARG A 85 1.23 -8.31 -13.19
N ALA A 86 1.06 -7.09 -12.70
CA ALA A 86 0.38 -6.86 -11.42
C ALA A 86 -1.09 -7.30 -11.48
N ALA A 87 -1.80 -7.06 -12.59
CA ALA A 87 -3.17 -7.55 -12.77
C ALA A 87 -3.23 -9.08 -12.82
N SER A 88 -2.24 -9.73 -13.47
CA SER A 88 -2.13 -11.19 -13.52
C SER A 88 -1.85 -11.78 -12.13
N LEU A 89 -0.94 -11.19 -11.36
CA LEU A 89 -0.66 -11.59 -9.98
C LEU A 89 -1.90 -11.44 -9.09
N ALA A 90 -2.56 -10.27 -9.16
CA ALA A 90 -3.79 -10.03 -8.40
C ALA A 90 -4.84 -11.10 -8.70
N THR A 91 -5.02 -11.44 -9.98
CA THR A 91 -5.94 -12.48 -10.42
C THR A 91 -5.58 -13.84 -9.82
N HIS A 92 -4.31 -14.22 -9.92
CA HIS A 92 -3.81 -15.50 -9.44
C HIS A 92 -4.06 -15.64 -7.93
N TYR A 93 -3.57 -14.68 -7.13
CA TYR A 93 -3.64 -14.77 -5.68
C TYR A 93 -5.07 -14.62 -5.15
N MET A 94 -5.88 -13.74 -5.74
CA MET A 94 -7.28 -13.61 -5.34
C MET A 94 -8.07 -14.91 -5.61
N LYS A 95 -7.87 -15.55 -6.77
CA LYS A 95 -8.53 -16.83 -7.07
C LYS A 95 -8.05 -17.97 -6.18
N LYS A 96 -6.76 -18.02 -5.88
CA LYS A 96 -6.17 -19.12 -5.11
C LYS A 96 -6.50 -19.05 -3.62
N TYR A 97 -6.40 -17.87 -3.01
CA TYR A 97 -6.50 -17.70 -1.56
C TYR A 97 -7.82 -17.08 -1.09
N PHE A 98 -8.56 -16.42 -2.00
CA PHE A 98 -9.80 -15.72 -1.69
C PHE A 98 -10.90 -16.03 -2.72
N PRO A 99 -11.16 -17.32 -3.02
CA PRO A 99 -12.05 -17.71 -4.12
C PRO A 99 -13.51 -17.28 -3.90
N GLU A 100 -13.89 -17.13 -2.64
CA GLU A 100 -15.26 -16.71 -2.25
C GLU A 100 -15.49 -15.20 -2.39
N TRP A 101 -14.42 -14.43 -2.65
CA TRP A 101 -14.54 -13.00 -2.80
C TRP A 101 -14.98 -12.68 -4.23
N PRO A 102 -16.18 -12.11 -4.43
CA PRO A 102 -16.83 -12.02 -5.75
C PRO A 102 -16.11 -11.08 -6.72
N TYR A 103 -15.02 -10.47 -6.29
CA TYR A 103 -14.23 -9.48 -7.05
C TYR A 103 -12.77 -9.89 -7.17
N ALA A 104 -12.53 -11.18 -7.16
CA ALA A 104 -11.22 -11.73 -7.47
C ALA A 104 -10.76 -11.24 -8.86
N ALA A 105 -9.64 -10.58 -8.89
CA ALA A 105 -8.99 -10.01 -10.07
C ALA A 105 -9.53 -8.65 -10.50
N ARG A 106 -8.74 -7.67 -10.22
CA ARG A 106 -9.07 -6.32 -10.66
C ARG A 106 -7.86 -5.64 -11.24
N THR A 107 -8.09 -5.09 -12.40
CA THR A 107 -7.27 -4.02 -12.91
C THR A 107 -7.91 -2.73 -12.42
N VAL A 108 -7.17 -1.95 -11.66
CA VAL A 108 -7.62 -0.60 -11.27
C VAL A 108 -7.32 0.39 -12.38
N SER A 109 -8.08 1.47 -12.43
CA SER A 109 -7.85 2.56 -13.37
C SER A 109 -6.46 3.17 -13.17
N SER A 110 -5.86 3.70 -14.24
CA SER A 110 -4.62 4.48 -14.20
C SER A 110 -4.70 5.70 -13.25
N SER A 111 -5.91 6.18 -12.94
CA SER A 111 -6.14 7.22 -11.94
C SER A 111 -5.62 6.87 -10.55
N TYR A 112 -5.43 5.59 -10.23
CA TYR A 112 -4.80 5.15 -8.98
C TYR A 112 -3.33 5.56 -8.87
N LEU A 113 -2.67 5.80 -9.99
CA LEU A 113 -1.30 6.32 -10.04
C LEU A 113 -1.24 7.86 -9.98
N SER A 114 -2.40 8.53 -9.99
CA SER A 114 -2.55 9.98 -9.82
C SER A 114 -3.04 10.26 -8.40
N TYR A 115 -2.13 10.51 -7.47
CA TYR A 115 -2.41 10.59 -6.04
C TYR A 115 -2.13 11.97 -5.44
N ALA A 116 -2.81 12.29 -4.33
CA ALA A 116 -2.58 13.51 -3.56
C ALA A 116 -1.29 13.41 -2.72
N GLY A 117 -0.95 12.22 -2.24
CA GLY A 117 0.27 11.96 -1.48
C GLY A 117 0.55 10.48 -1.33
N LYS A 118 1.83 10.12 -1.32
CA LYS A 118 2.32 8.79 -1.04
C LYS A 118 3.24 8.85 0.18
N ALA A 119 2.89 8.10 1.21
CA ALA A 119 3.61 7.99 2.46
C ALA A 119 4.44 6.71 2.46
N ARG A 120 5.76 6.83 2.51
CA ARG A 120 6.68 5.71 2.70
C ARG A 120 7.13 5.66 4.15
N TRP A 121 6.89 4.55 4.82
CA TRP A 121 7.30 4.37 6.21
C TRP A 121 8.81 4.48 6.36
N LYS A 122 9.22 5.23 7.39
CA LYS A 122 10.60 5.20 7.87
C LYS A 122 10.80 3.92 8.66
N VAL A 123 11.76 3.12 8.27
CA VAL A 123 12.09 1.84 8.92
C VAL A 123 13.43 1.91 9.69
N SER A 124 13.99 3.11 9.78
CA SER A 124 15.19 3.42 10.55
C SER A 124 15.33 4.93 10.77
N GLY A 125 16.22 5.33 11.67
CA GLY A 125 16.50 6.73 11.96
C GLY A 125 15.46 7.40 12.84
N ALA A 126 15.55 8.73 12.95
CA ALA A 126 14.66 9.49 13.82
C ALA A 126 13.22 9.47 13.33
N GLY A 127 12.29 9.18 14.24
CA GLY A 127 10.85 9.16 13.98
C GLY A 127 10.32 7.88 13.34
N HIS A 128 11.15 6.83 13.13
CA HIS A 128 10.63 5.54 12.69
C HIS A 128 9.77 4.93 13.80
N ILE A 129 8.68 4.28 13.41
CA ILE A 129 7.76 3.55 14.28
C ILE A 129 7.54 2.10 13.83
N LEU A 130 8.16 1.73 12.73
CA LEU A 130 8.15 0.38 12.16
C LEU A 130 9.58 -0.05 11.89
N ASP A 131 9.88 -1.31 12.18
CA ASP A 131 11.08 -1.98 11.74
C ASP A 131 10.79 -2.84 10.52
N ASP A 132 11.78 -3.00 9.65
CA ASP A 132 11.70 -3.84 8.46
C ASP A 132 12.84 -4.89 8.47
N PRO A 133 12.84 -5.83 9.45
CA PRO A 133 13.91 -6.81 9.60
C PRO A 133 14.00 -7.77 8.41
N ASP A 134 12.89 -8.02 7.73
CA ASP A 134 12.81 -8.90 6.57
C ASP A 134 13.11 -8.19 5.25
N GLY A 135 13.28 -6.86 5.27
CA GLY A 135 13.59 -6.06 4.11
C GLY A 135 12.45 -5.96 3.10
N LEU A 136 11.20 -5.96 3.57
CA LEU A 136 10.00 -5.95 2.73
C LEU A 136 9.96 -4.77 1.76
N GLN A 137 10.41 -3.59 2.19
CA GLN A 137 10.48 -2.39 1.34
C GLN A 137 11.43 -2.52 0.14
N LYS A 138 12.30 -3.54 0.12
CA LYS A 138 13.23 -3.80 -0.97
C LYS A 138 12.71 -4.87 -1.95
N MET A 139 11.65 -5.57 -1.58
CA MET A 139 11.07 -6.64 -2.38
C MET A 139 10.26 -6.10 -3.55
N SER A 140 10.22 -6.86 -4.64
CA SER A 140 9.25 -6.69 -5.73
C SER A 140 7.87 -7.20 -5.32
N ALA A 141 6.84 -6.89 -6.11
CA ALA A 141 5.49 -7.41 -5.88
C ALA A 141 5.46 -8.94 -5.87
N ASP A 142 6.19 -9.60 -6.76
CA ASP A 142 6.30 -11.07 -6.79
C ASP A 142 6.91 -11.62 -5.50
N GLN A 143 7.97 -11.01 -5.01
CA GLN A 143 8.64 -11.43 -3.79
C GLN A 143 7.75 -11.25 -2.56
N ILE A 144 7.04 -10.11 -2.47
CA ILE A 144 6.08 -9.86 -1.39
C ILE A 144 4.98 -10.91 -1.36
N MET A 145 4.40 -11.23 -2.52
CA MET A 145 3.32 -12.22 -2.56
C MET A 145 3.79 -13.62 -2.15
N LYS A 146 4.98 -14.02 -2.58
CA LYS A 146 5.61 -15.27 -2.11
C LYS A 146 5.88 -15.25 -0.61
N PHE A 147 6.41 -14.16 -0.09
CA PHE A 147 6.70 -14.02 1.33
C PHE A 147 5.43 -14.11 2.18
N LEU A 148 4.36 -13.43 1.78
CA LEU A 148 3.11 -13.37 2.54
C LEU A 148 2.25 -14.63 2.42
N LEU A 149 2.22 -15.29 1.26
CA LEU A 149 1.28 -16.35 0.95
C LEU A 149 1.95 -17.69 0.61
N GLY A 150 3.28 -17.75 0.53
CA GLY A 150 4.02 -19.01 0.45
C GLY A 150 3.97 -19.69 -0.93
N ASP A 151 4.01 -18.95 -2.01
CA ASP A 151 3.92 -19.52 -3.38
C ASP A 151 5.25 -19.51 -4.11
#